data_f579b400327b12f581f5fb94ea2d5ac6
#
_entry.id   f579b400327b12f581f5fb94ea2d5ac6
#
_cell.length_a   1.000
_cell.length_b   1.000
_cell.length_c   1.000
_cell.angle_alpha   90.00
_cell.angle_beta   90.00
_cell.angle_gamma   90.00
#
_symmetry.space_group_name_H-M   'P 1'
#
loop_
_entity.id
_entity.type
_entity.pdbx_description
1 polymer ?
#
loop_
_entity_poly.entity_id
_entity_poly.type
_entity_poly.pdbx_seq_one_letter_code
_entity_poly.pdbx_strand_id
1 'polypeptide(L)'
;MKFLSLITPACLLGIAASVDMSRYSAGSAVDVGFKPFLKELYASAEDPSATTKFTNFFTTDGQLIVLTNTATGSEQIIKLKEELLPPAGNKHWNHLPNVTTVASETSAKKTYQVLGVIETRFDGGNCSQAYYSSRFTVTKDTSGSPQLTPHTGSLVAYDDFIVSPSKSPTNIECGN
;
A
#
# COMPACT_ATOMS: atom_id res chain seq x y z
N MET A 1 -0.03 -50.52 28.30
CA MET A 1 0.87 -49.51 27.77
C MET A 1 0.09 -48.63 26.83
N LYS A 2 -0.20 -47.35 27.23
CA LYS A 2 -0.92 -46.38 26.42
C LYS A 2 0.14 -45.46 25.80
N PHE A 3 0.28 -45.50 24.48
CA PHE A 3 1.11 -44.57 23.74
C PHE A 3 0.38 -43.21 23.61
N LEU A 4 0.93 -42.18 24.24
CA LEU A 4 0.48 -40.81 24.08
C LEU A 4 1.14 -40.26 22.81
N SER A 5 0.36 -40.06 21.75
CA SER A 5 0.81 -39.44 20.50
C SER A 5 0.83 -37.91 20.71
N LEU A 6 2.02 -37.33 20.80
CA LEU A 6 2.22 -35.88 20.81
C LEU A 6 2.05 -35.35 19.39
N ILE A 7 0.91 -34.69 19.14
CA ILE A 7 0.69 -33.93 17.91
C ILE A 7 1.31 -32.54 18.13
N THR A 8 2.47 -32.31 17.54
CA THR A 8 3.08 -30.98 17.46
C THR A 8 2.32 -30.14 16.42
N PRO A 9 1.78 -28.97 16.79
CA PRO A 9 1.21 -28.07 15.79
C PRO A 9 2.33 -27.50 14.93
N ALA A 10 2.29 -27.78 13.63
CA ALA A 10 3.14 -27.10 12.66
C ALA A 10 2.67 -25.65 12.57
N CYS A 11 3.44 -24.72 13.12
CA CYS A 11 3.29 -23.30 12.88
C CYS A 11 3.63 -23.04 11.40
N LEU A 12 2.60 -22.89 10.56
CA LEU A 12 2.75 -22.33 9.23
C LEU A 12 3.14 -20.85 9.40
N LEU A 13 4.44 -20.57 9.38
CA LEU A 13 4.96 -19.23 9.21
C LEU A 13 4.56 -18.79 7.80
N GLY A 14 3.47 -18.02 7.70
CA GLY A 14 3.13 -17.33 6.48
C GLY A 14 4.29 -16.43 6.11
N ILE A 15 4.95 -16.73 5.00
CA ILE A 15 5.97 -15.85 4.41
C ILE A 15 5.18 -14.64 3.90
N ALA A 16 5.21 -13.52 4.63
CA ALA A 16 4.72 -12.26 4.12
C ALA A 16 5.50 -11.94 2.84
N ALA A 17 4.83 -11.95 1.71
CA ALA A 17 5.44 -11.57 0.44
C ALA A 17 5.94 -10.14 0.58
N SER A 18 7.24 -9.93 0.34
CA SER A 18 7.83 -8.60 0.37
C SER A 18 7.44 -7.85 -0.89
N VAL A 19 6.96 -6.61 -0.75
CA VAL A 19 6.67 -5.73 -1.89
C VAL A 19 7.87 -5.65 -2.82
N ASP A 20 7.65 -5.91 -4.11
CA ASP A 20 8.70 -5.86 -5.13
C ASP A 20 9.06 -4.42 -5.48
N MET A 21 10.21 -3.97 -4.99
CA MET A 21 10.78 -2.64 -5.25
C MET A 21 11.87 -2.66 -6.34
N SER A 22 11.97 -3.73 -7.14
CA SER A 22 13.03 -3.91 -8.13
C SER A 22 12.97 -2.85 -9.25
N ARG A 23 11.77 -2.41 -9.62
CA ARG A 23 11.54 -1.39 -10.65
C ARG A 23 11.39 0.02 -10.10
N TYR A 24 11.47 0.20 -8.77
CA TYR A 24 11.34 1.50 -8.15
C TYR A 24 12.46 2.44 -8.58
N SER A 25 12.08 3.58 -9.16
CA SER A 25 12.99 4.63 -9.64
C SER A 25 12.56 5.98 -9.08
N ALA A 26 13.41 6.57 -8.24
CA ALA A 26 13.16 7.86 -7.63
C ALA A 26 13.78 8.99 -8.45
N GLY A 27 13.01 10.06 -8.68
CA GLY A 27 13.54 11.33 -9.20
C GLY A 27 14.48 11.99 -8.16
N SER A 28 15.31 12.91 -8.62
CA SER A 28 16.37 13.53 -7.79
C SER A 28 15.85 14.34 -6.60
N ALA A 29 14.59 14.80 -6.62
CA ALA A 29 13.96 15.54 -5.53
C ALA A 29 13.24 14.63 -4.49
N VAL A 30 13.22 13.32 -4.73
CA VAL A 30 12.57 12.36 -3.83
C VAL A 30 13.51 12.03 -2.68
N ASP A 31 13.02 12.17 -1.46
CA ASP A 31 13.78 11.89 -0.25
C ASP A 31 14.13 10.40 -0.13
N VAL A 32 15.33 10.09 0.30
CA VAL A 32 15.85 8.71 0.42
C VAL A 32 14.96 7.84 1.33
N GLY A 33 14.37 8.43 2.36
CA GLY A 33 13.45 7.76 3.29
C GLY A 33 12.12 7.34 2.67
N PHE A 34 11.75 7.89 1.50
CA PHE A 34 10.44 7.58 0.91
C PHE A 34 10.33 6.14 0.38
N LYS A 35 11.39 5.58 -0.19
CA LYS A 35 11.39 4.18 -0.65
C LYS A 35 11.07 3.17 0.46
N PRO A 36 11.75 3.17 1.61
CA PRO A 36 11.41 2.27 2.72
C PRO A 36 10.04 2.57 3.32
N PHE A 37 9.63 3.85 3.44
CA PHE A 37 8.28 4.22 3.88
C PHE A 37 7.20 3.60 2.97
N LEU A 38 7.33 3.76 1.66
CA LEU A 38 6.39 3.23 0.67
C LEU A 38 6.33 1.70 0.72
N LYS A 39 7.48 1.04 0.85
CA LYS A 39 7.55 -0.42 0.94
C LYS A 39 6.74 -0.96 2.12
N GLU A 40 6.90 -0.37 3.31
CA GLU A 40 6.16 -0.78 4.51
C GLU A 40 4.66 -0.43 4.42
N LEU A 41 4.33 0.72 3.81
CA LEU A 41 2.94 1.11 3.58
C LEU A 41 2.24 0.09 2.65
N TYR A 42 2.84 -0.24 1.52
CA TYR A 42 2.27 -1.23 0.59
C TYR A 42 2.21 -2.63 1.22
N ALA A 43 3.23 -3.07 1.94
CA ALA A 43 3.18 -4.35 2.66
C ALA A 43 1.99 -4.41 3.65
N SER A 44 1.64 -3.28 4.29
CA SER A 44 0.48 -3.19 5.16
C SER A 44 -0.84 -3.07 4.39
N ALA A 45 -0.84 -2.45 3.22
CA ALA A 45 -2.02 -2.35 2.35
C ALA A 45 -2.38 -3.71 1.71
N GLU A 46 -1.38 -4.50 1.34
CA GLU A 46 -1.51 -5.81 0.69
C GLU A 46 -1.86 -6.94 1.69
N ASP A 47 -1.58 -6.75 2.97
CA ASP A 47 -1.99 -7.69 4.02
C ASP A 47 -3.46 -7.46 4.38
N PRO A 48 -4.39 -8.37 3.99
CA PRO A 48 -5.82 -8.19 4.26
C PRO A 48 -6.14 -8.15 5.75
N SER A 49 -5.29 -8.73 6.60
CA SER A 49 -5.46 -8.76 8.06
C SER A 49 -4.90 -7.52 8.78
N ALA A 50 -4.10 -6.70 8.08
CA ALA A 50 -3.52 -5.50 8.68
C ALA A 50 -4.58 -4.42 8.91
N THR A 51 -4.84 -4.10 10.15
CA THR A 51 -5.74 -3.03 10.61
C THR A 51 -4.94 -1.84 11.12
N THR A 52 -4.60 -1.83 12.42
CA THR A 52 -3.82 -0.76 13.06
C THR A 52 -2.44 -0.60 12.43
N LYS A 53 -1.81 -1.68 11.97
CA LYS A 53 -0.53 -1.61 11.25
C LYS A 53 -0.65 -0.73 10.00
N PHE A 54 -1.77 -0.78 9.28
CA PHE A 54 -2.01 0.08 8.13
C PHE A 54 -2.42 1.50 8.55
N THR A 55 -3.36 1.65 9.48
CA THR A 55 -3.87 2.97 9.87
C THR A 55 -2.88 3.80 10.68
N ASN A 56 -1.88 3.19 11.33
CA ASN A 56 -0.83 3.93 12.04
C ASN A 56 0.09 4.76 11.13
N PHE A 57 0.02 4.58 9.82
CA PHE A 57 0.67 5.51 8.88
C PHE A 57 -0.01 6.87 8.84
N PHE A 58 -1.34 6.91 8.99
CA PHE A 58 -2.15 8.10 8.77
C PHE A 58 -2.19 9.01 9.99
N THR A 59 -2.32 10.32 9.74
CA THR A 59 -2.72 11.29 10.78
C THR A 59 -4.11 10.93 11.29
N THR A 60 -4.52 11.48 12.43
CA THR A 60 -5.85 11.22 13.03
C THR A 60 -7.00 11.52 12.06
N ASP A 61 -6.84 12.56 11.23
CA ASP A 61 -7.77 13.01 10.19
C ASP A 61 -7.30 12.61 8.77
N GLY A 62 -6.35 11.68 8.69
CA GLY A 62 -5.78 11.21 7.42
C GLY A 62 -6.81 10.55 6.52
N GLN A 63 -6.57 10.59 5.24
CA GLN A 63 -7.50 10.12 4.22
C GLN A 63 -6.92 9.03 3.34
N LEU A 64 -7.72 7.99 3.12
CA LEU A 64 -7.54 7.02 2.05
C LEU A 64 -8.58 7.32 0.97
N ILE A 65 -8.11 7.64 -0.23
CA ILE A 65 -8.94 7.95 -1.39
C ILE A 65 -8.64 6.90 -2.46
N VAL A 66 -9.65 6.12 -2.84
CA VAL A 66 -9.53 5.13 -3.91
C VAL A 66 -10.60 5.40 -4.95
N LEU A 67 -10.20 5.92 -6.09
CA LEU A 67 -11.08 6.42 -7.14
C LEU A 67 -12.01 7.53 -6.59
N THR A 68 -13.31 7.24 -6.47
CA THR A 68 -14.33 8.16 -5.94
C THR A 68 -14.64 7.94 -4.45
N ASN A 69 -14.07 6.89 -3.85
CA ASN A 69 -14.31 6.56 -2.45
C ASN A 69 -13.31 7.27 -1.55
N THR A 70 -13.80 8.00 -0.56
CA THR A 70 -12.97 8.68 0.44
C THR A 70 -13.31 8.15 1.82
N ALA A 71 -12.29 7.72 2.55
CA ALA A 71 -12.36 7.30 3.95
C ALA A 71 -11.47 8.21 4.80
N THR A 72 -12.00 8.74 5.89
CA THR A 72 -11.29 9.67 6.79
C THR A 72 -11.19 9.07 8.20
N GLY A 73 -9.96 9.05 8.73
CA GLY A 73 -9.67 8.46 10.05
C GLY A 73 -9.65 6.94 10.04
N SER A 74 -9.09 6.37 11.10
CA SER A 74 -8.73 4.94 11.15
C SER A 74 -9.90 3.99 10.91
N GLU A 75 -11.07 4.27 11.48
CA GLU A 75 -12.25 3.39 11.37
C GLU A 75 -12.75 3.29 9.92
N GLN A 76 -12.92 4.43 9.24
CA GLN A 76 -13.40 4.43 7.86
C GLN A 76 -12.35 3.87 6.90
N ILE A 77 -11.05 4.12 7.17
CA ILE A 77 -9.94 3.57 6.37
C ILE A 77 -9.90 2.05 6.44
N ILE A 78 -10.06 1.48 7.65
CA ILE A 78 -10.13 0.01 7.82
C ILE A 78 -11.33 -0.54 7.05
N LYS A 79 -12.50 0.05 7.21
CA LYS A 79 -13.71 -0.38 6.52
C LYS A 79 -13.55 -0.37 5.00
N LEU A 80 -13.05 0.72 4.42
CA LEU A 80 -12.80 0.81 2.98
C LEU A 80 -11.77 -0.24 2.52
N LYS A 81 -10.69 -0.44 3.28
CA LYS A 81 -9.68 -1.47 2.98
C LYS A 81 -10.29 -2.88 2.97
N GLU A 82 -11.11 -3.22 3.96
CA GLU A 82 -11.78 -4.53 4.05
C GLU A 82 -12.81 -4.75 2.93
N GLU A 83 -13.49 -3.70 2.49
CA GLU A 83 -14.38 -3.76 1.32
C GLU A 83 -13.60 -4.05 0.02
N LEU A 84 -12.42 -3.46 -0.12
CA LEU A 84 -11.57 -3.61 -1.31
C LEU A 84 -10.75 -4.91 -1.29
N LEU A 85 -10.27 -5.31 -0.12
CA LEU A 85 -9.45 -6.51 0.11
C LEU A 85 -9.96 -7.26 1.35
N PRO A 86 -11.05 -8.05 1.22
CA PRO A 86 -11.64 -8.77 2.34
C PRO A 86 -10.67 -9.78 2.97
N PRO A 87 -10.54 -9.84 4.32
CA PRO A 87 -9.65 -10.78 5.01
C PRO A 87 -9.95 -12.27 4.73
N ALA A 88 -11.24 -12.60 4.53
CA ALA A 88 -11.68 -13.95 4.17
C ALA A 88 -11.81 -14.17 2.66
N GLY A 89 -11.35 -13.20 1.85
CA GLY A 89 -11.41 -13.26 0.38
C GLY A 89 -10.28 -14.10 -0.21
N ASN A 90 -10.43 -14.37 -1.49
CA ASN A 90 -9.45 -15.09 -2.30
C ASN A 90 -8.61 -14.16 -3.21
N LYS A 91 -8.65 -12.86 -2.93
CA LYS A 91 -7.98 -11.81 -3.71
C LYS A 91 -6.73 -11.33 -3.00
N HIS A 92 -5.65 -11.22 -3.75
CA HIS A 92 -4.36 -10.74 -3.29
C HIS A 92 -3.88 -9.60 -4.17
N TRP A 93 -3.34 -8.57 -3.56
CA TRP A 93 -2.74 -7.45 -4.28
C TRP A 93 -1.22 -7.52 -4.23
N ASN A 94 -0.60 -6.95 -5.25
CA ASN A 94 0.84 -6.78 -5.35
C ASN A 94 1.12 -5.47 -6.07
N HIS A 95 1.60 -4.47 -5.34
CA HIS A 95 2.00 -3.20 -5.91
C HIS A 95 3.43 -3.30 -6.46
N LEU A 96 3.58 -2.91 -7.70
CA LEU A 96 4.85 -2.87 -8.43
C LEU A 96 5.19 -1.40 -8.73
N PRO A 97 5.70 -0.64 -7.76
CA PRO A 97 6.02 0.78 -7.95
C PRO A 97 7.18 0.98 -8.92
N ASN A 98 7.07 2.02 -9.74
CA ASN A 98 8.06 2.38 -10.73
C ASN A 98 8.51 3.84 -10.52
N VAL A 99 8.16 4.75 -11.41
CA VAL A 99 8.62 6.15 -11.35
C VAL A 99 7.98 6.88 -10.18
N THR A 100 8.83 7.50 -9.38
CA THR A 100 8.41 8.33 -8.24
C THR A 100 8.97 9.73 -8.39
N THR A 101 8.12 10.73 -8.20
CA THR A 101 8.46 12.16 -8.29
C THR A 101 7.87 12.92 -7.11
N VAL A 102 8.32 14.15 -6.89
CA VAL A 102 7.66 15.10 -5.99
C VAL A 102 6.58 15.83 -6.79
N ALA A 103 5.32 15.68 -6.39
CA ALA A 103 4.18 16.33 -7.03
C ALA A 103 3.97 17.76 -6.53
N SER A 104 4.16 17.97 -5.22
CA SER A 104 4.08 19.30 -4.61
C SER A 104 4.82 19.33 -3.27
N GLU A 105 5.20 20.53 -2.85
CA GLU A 105 5.84 20.75 -1.55
C GLU A 105 5.44 22.13 -1.00
N THR A 106 5.14 22.19 0.30
CA THR A 106 4.87 23.39 1.06
C THR A 106 5.76 23.42 2.31
N SER A 107 5.65 24.46 3.14
CA SER A 107 6.35 24.47 4.43
C SER A 107 5.91 23.36 5.39
N ALA A 108 4.65 22.88 5.29
CA ALA A 108 4.05 21.92 6.22
C ALA A 108 3.91 20.51 5.66
N LYS A 109 3.88 20.32 4.35
CA LYS A 109 3.57 19.04 3.71
C LYS A 109 4.41 18.82 2.47
N LYS A 110 4.66 17.54 2.14
CA LYS A 110 5.27 17.11 0.88
C LYS A 110 4.44 15.99 0.28
N THR A 111 4.19 16.09 -1.03
CA THR A 111 3.42 15.09 -1.78
C THR A 111 4.31 14.41 -2.80
N TYR A 112 4.37 13.09 -2.70
CA TYR A 112 5.03 12.22 -3.68
C TYR A 112 3.99 11.64 -4.62
N GLN A 113 4.33 11.50 -5.89
CA GLN A 113 3.56 10.76 -6.88
C GLN A 113 4.32 9.52 -7.28
N VAL A 114 3.64 8.38 -7.23
CA VAL A 114 4.17 7.07 -7.62
C VAL A 114 3.35 6.54 -8.78
N LEU A 115 4.01 6.22 -9.88
CA LEU A 115 3.42 5.48 -10.99
C LEU A 115 3.83 4.02 -10.87
N GLY A 116 2.92 3.10 -11.18
CA GLY A 116 3.22 1.69 -11.11
C GLY A 116 2.12 0.82 -11.70
N VAL A 117 2.23 -0.47 -11.43
CA VAL A 117 1.25 -1.47 -11.76
C VAL A 117 0.74 -2.11 -10.47
N ILE A 118 -0.56 -2.26 -10.33
CA ILE A 118 -1.15 -3.12 -9.31
C ILE A 118 -1.56 -4.43 -9.97
N GLU A 119 -1.06 -5.52 -9.41
CA GLU A 119 -1.43 -6.85 -9.80
C GLU A 119 -2.47 -7.39 -8.82
N THR A 120 -3.57 -7.90 -9.35
CA THR A 120 -4.60 -8.60 -8.58
C THR A 120 -4.56 -10.07 -8.94
N ARG A 121 -4.23 -10.92 -7.97
CA ARG A 121 -4.25 -12.38 -8.09
C ARG A 121 -5.40 -12.94 -7.29
N PHE A 122 -5.98 -14.02 -7.80
CA PHE A 122 -7.00 -14.79 -7.12
C PHE A 122 -6.50 -16.20 -6.84
N ASP A 123 -6.96 -16.79 -5.75
CA ASP A 123 -6.77 -18.23 -5.51
C ASP A 123 -7.36 -18.99 -6.70
N GLY A 124 -6.62 -19.94 -7.24
CA GLY A 124 -7.04 -20.64 -8.47
C GLY A 124 -6.36 -20.11 -9.75
N GLY A 125 -5.49 -19.10 -9.65
CA GLY A 125 -4.55 -18.73 -10.70
C GLY A 125 -4.96 -17.58 -11.61
N ASN A 126 -6.19 -17.05 -11.50
CA ASN A 126 -6.58 -15.86 -12.26
C ASN A 126 -5.80 -14.64 -11.78
N CYS A 127 -5.32 -13.85 -12.74
CA CYS A 127 -4.55 -12.64 -12.47
C CYS A 127 -4.90 -11.55 -13.47
N SER A 128 -4.90 -10.31 -12.99
CA SER A 128 -5.04 -9.11 -13.82
C SER A 128 -4.13 -7.99 -13.30
N GLN A 129 -3.75 -7.09 -14.17
CA GLN A 129 -2.95 -5.93 -13.85
C GLN A 129 -3.64 -4.64 -14.29
N ALA A 130 -3.41 -3.55 -13.56
CA ALA A 130 -3.82 -2.21 -13.93
C ALA A 130 -2.70 -1.21 -13.63
N TYR A 131 -2.58 -0.18 -14.46
CA TYR A 131 -1.71 0.96 -14.15
C TYR A 131 -2.34 1.82 -13.07
N TYR A 132 -1.52 2.29 -12.13
CA TYR A 132 -1.95 3.25 -11.12
C TYR A 132 -1.06 4.49 -11.10
N SER A 133 -1.62 5.55 -10.56
CA SER A 133 -0.94 6.77 -10.15
C SER A 133 -1.41 7.12 -8.75
N SER A 134 -0.55 6.96 -7.76
CA SER A 134 -0.90 7.25 -6.37
C SER A 134 -0.14 8.46 -5.86
N ARG A 135 -0.80 9.29 -5.03
CA ARG A 135 -0.20 10.42 -4.34
C ARG A 135 -0.18 10.17 -2.85
N PHE A 136 0.97 10.45 -2.25
CA PHE A 136 1.21 10.29 -0.82
C PHE A 136 1.60 11.64 -0.25
N THR A 137 0.70 12.24 0.52
CA THR A 137 0.95 13.51 1.19
C THR A 137 1.34 13.27 2.64
N VAL A 138 2.56 13.64 3.02
CA VAL A 138 3.07 13.51 4.39
C VAL A 138 3.29 14.86 5.03
N THR A 139 3.23 14.89 6.35
CA THR A 139 3.61 16.07 7.15
C THR A 139 5.11 16.30 7.12
N LYS A 140 5.53 17.53 7.37
CA LYS A 140 6.93 17.91 7.63
C LYS A 140 7.10 18.25 9.11
N ASP A 141 8.28 18.02 9.62
CA ASP A 141 8.65 18.43 10.97
C ASP A 141 9.02 19.93 11.03
N THR A 142 9.40 20.38 12.21
CA THR A 142 9.79 21.79 12.45
C THR A 142 11.09 22.19 11.72
N SER A 143 11.90 21.22 11.28
CA SER A 143 13.08 21.46 10.46
C SER A 143 12.76 21.59 8.98
N GLY A 144 11.50 21.33 8.59
CA GLY A 144 11.05 21.30 7.22
C GLY A 144 11.32 19.97 6.51
N SER A 145 11.70 18.91 7.23
CA SER A 145 11.95 17.57 6.69
C SER A 145 10.67 16.73 6.65
N PRO A 146 10.39 15.97 5.57
CA PRO A 146 9.22 15.12 5.53
C PRO A 146 9.34 13.97 6.54
N GLN A 147 8.25 13.67 7.25
CA GLN A 147 8.20 12.62 8.25
C GLN A 147 7.93 11.27 7.57
N LEU A 148 9.00 10.51 7.33
CA LEU A 148 8.98 9.26 6.56
C LEU A 148 9.31 8.02 7.40
N THR A 149 9.17 8.10 8.72
CA THR A 149 9.24 6.93 9.58
C THR A 149 7.91 6.17 9.48
N PRO A 150 7.91 4.87 9.12
CA PRO A 150 6.68 4.09 9.04
C PRO A 150 5.91 4.06 10.37
N HIS A 151 4.59 4.01 10.32
CA HIS A 151 3.68 3.87 11.46
C HIS A 151 3.75 4.99 12.52
N THR A 152 4.12 6.21 12.11
CA THR A 152 4.23 7.36 13.03
C THR A 152 3.12 8.40 12.86
N GLY A 153 2.08 8.09 12.10
CA GLY A 153 0.95 9.01 11.95
C GLY A 153 1.26 10.26 11.12
N SER A 154 2.09 10.14 10.10
CA SER A 154 2.53 11.28 9.27
C SER A 154 1.81 11.39 7.92
N LEU A 155 1.10 10.35 7.48
CA LEU A 155 0.41 10.32 6.19
C LEU A 155 -0.93 11.07 6.26
N VAL A 156 -1.01 12.20 5.60
CA VAL A 156 -2.22 13.05 5.53
C VAL A 156 -3.21 12.52 4.51
N ALA A 157 -2.69 12.03 3.36
CA ALA A 157 -3.53 11.46 2.31
C ALA A 157 -2.76 10.39 1.54
N TYR A 158 -3.43 9.29 1.29
CA TYR A 158 -3.10 8.30 0.28
C TYR A 158 -4.22 8.35 -0.75
N ASP A 159 -3.92 8.90 -1.91
CA ASP A 159 -4.84 9.16 -3.00
C ASP A 159 -4.46 8.29 -4.19
N ASP A 160 -5.23 7.24 -4.41
CA ASP A 160 -4.94 6.20 -5.38
C ASP A 160 -5.85 6.30 -6.61
N PHE A 161 -5.25 6.59 -7.73
CA PHE A 161 -5.90 6.62 -9.03
C PHE A 161 -5.50 5.40 -9.84
N ILE A 162 -6.44 4.55 -10.15
CA ILE A 162 -6.30 3.66 -11.30
C ILE A 162 -6.46 4.54 -12.54
N VAL A 163 -5.52 4.45 -13.47
CA VAL A 163 -5.62 5.20 -14.73
C VAL A 163 -6.94 4.83 -15.41
N SER A 164 -7.67 5.83 -15.87
CA SER A 164 -9.02 5.66 -16.42
C SER A 164 -9.10 4.47 -17.40
N PRO A 165 -10.01 3.53 -17.22
CA PRO A 165 -10.18 2.36 -18.09
C PRO A 165 -10.38 2.73 -19.57
N SER A 166 -10.95 3.89 -19.85
CA SER A 166 -11.11 4.41 -21.22
C SER A 166 -9.80 4.85 -21.89
N LYS A 167 -8.73 5.03 -21.10
CA LYS A 167 -7.44 5.53 -21.59
C LYS A 167 -6.28 4.54 -21.38
N SER A 168 -6.47 3.51 -20.58
CA SER A 168 -5.46 2.51 -20.29
C SER A 168 -6.11 1.16 -20.01
N PRO A 169 -5.51 0.05 -20.45
CA PRO A 169 -5.99 -1.28 -20.10
C PRO A 169 -6.02 -1.45 -18.58
N THR A 170 -7.10 -2.03 -18.06
CA THR A 170 -7.26 -2.37 -16.64
C THR A 170 -7.33 -3.87 -16.40
N ASN A 171 -7.22 -4.66 -17.46
CA ASN A 171 -7.22 -6.12 -17.41
C ASN A 171 -6.06 -6.63 -18.28
N ILE A 172 -4.85 -6.29 -17.87
CA ILE A 172 -3.63 -6.76 -18.52
C ILE A 172 -3.30 -8.14 -17.95
N GLU A 173 -3.00 -9.09 -18.82
CA GLU A 173 -2.57 -10.41 -18.38
C GLU A 173 -1.26 -10.30 -17.57
N CYS A 174 -1.18 -11.04 -16.47
CA CYS A 174 0.06 -11.13 -15.72
C CYS A 174 1.09 -11.90 -16.55
N GLY A 175 2.30 -11.34 -16.66
CA GLY A 175 3.42 -12.07 -17.24
C GLY A 175 3.78 -13.30 -16.39
N ASN A 176 4.11 -14.40 -17.05
CA ASN A 176 4.65 -15.62 -16.44
C ASN A 176 6.09 -15.38 -15.96
#